data_1791405d48dd66a924e5905ff59b0630
#
_entry.id   1791405d48dd66a924e5905ff59b0630
#
_cell.length_a   1.000
_cell.length_b   1.000
_cell.length_c   1.000
_cell.angle_alpha   90.00
_cell.angle_beta   90.00
_cell.angle_gamma   90.00
#
_symmetry.space_group_name_H-M   'P 1'
#
loop_
_entity.id
_entity.type
_entity.pdbx_description
1 polymer ?
#
loop_
_entity_poly.entity_id
_entity_poly.type
_entity_poly.pdbx_seq_one_letter_code
_entity_poly.pdbx_strand_id
1 'polypeptide(L)'
;ADWGSLPEGSTFKEATAVAVDSADNVYVFNRGTYPMIVFDSSGNIVRTWGEGVFTNPHGVTVGPDDSVYCVDNGDHTVRKFTPEGKLLLTLGTEGSPSPAMSGDPFCKPAHLGVDPRNGDMYVADGYCNASVHKYTPDGRHLLSWGESGTDAGQFNIVHNVAVDADGWVYVADRENHRVQVFDDKGRFETQWVNLSRAACLAIVDNG
;
A
#
# COMPACT_ATOMS: atom_id res chain seq x y z
N ALA A 1 -28.96 2.98 4.74
CA ALA A 1 -28.36 4.26 4.31
C ALA A 1 -27.43 3.95 3.16
N ASP A 2 -27.64 4.57 2.03
CA ASP A 2 -26.87 4.35 0.80
C ASP A 2 -25.63 5.26 0.84
N TRP A 3 -24.67 4.94 1.72
CA TRP A 3 -23.41 5.64 1.80
C TRP A 3 -22.56 5.30 0.57
N GLY A 4 -21.94 6.30 -0.06
CA GLY A 4 -21.02 6.11 -1.18
C GLY A 4 -21.72 5.85 -2.52
N SER A 5 -22.81 6.56 -2.81
CA SER A 5 -23.49 6.47 -4.10
C SER A 5 -22.62 6.99 -5.23
N LEU A 6 -22.43 6.16 -6.28
CA LEU A 6 -21.74 6.57 -7.50
C LEU A 6 -22.66 7.36 -8.44
N PRO A 7 -22.10 8.17 -9.37
CA PRO A 7 -22.87 8.80 -10.43
C PRO A 7 -23.67 7.77 -11.23
N GLU A 8 -24.83 8.19 -11.76
CA GLU A 8 -25.67 7.33 -12.60
C GLU A 8 -24.87 6.76 -13.78
N GLY A 9 -24.96 5.44 -13.98
CA GLY A 9 -24.22 4.71 -15.02
C GLY A 9 -22.78 4.34 -14.65
N SER A 10 -22.31 4.72 -13.44
CA SER A 10 -21.00 4.32 -12.94
C SER A 10 -21.11 3.14 -11.98
N THR A 11 -20.09 2.29 -11.96
CA THR A 11 -19.97 1.16 -11.01
C THR A 11 -18.54 1.03 -10.52
N PHE A 12 -18.36 0.59 -9.27
CA PHE A 12 -17.07 0.03 -8.87
C PHE A 12 -16.85 -1.26 -9.67
N LYS A 13 -15.78 -1.31 -10.45
CA LYS A 13 -15.43 -2.57 -11.13
C LYS A 13 -14.84 -3.54 -10.13
N GLU A 14 -13.82 -3.11 -9.42
CA GLU A 14 -13.15 -3.82 -8.32
C GLU A 14 -12.56 -2.76 -7.40
N ALA A 15 -13.15 -2.52 -6.25
CA ALA A 15 -12.54 -1.71 -5.20
C ALA A 15 -11.42 -2.53 -4.55
N THR A 16 -10.19 -2.13 -4.73
CA THR A 16 -9.00 -2.89 -4.31
C THR A 16 -8.47 -2.46 -2.96
N ALA A 17 -8.61 -1.17 -2.63
CA ALA A 17 -8.17 -0.63 -1.37
C ALA A 17 -8.94 0.63 -1.00
N VAL A 18 -8.89 0.98 0.29
CA VAL A 18 -9.50 2.17 0.87
C VAL A 18 -8.55 2.80 1.88
N ALA A 19 -8.53 4.13 1.94
CA ALA A 19 -7.81 4.90 2.94
C ALA A 19 -8.61 6.13 3.35
N VAL A 20 -8.28 6.74 4.49
CA VAL A 20 -8.98 7.91 5.03
C VAL A 20 -7.95 9.00 5.33
N ASP A 21 -8.27 10.26 5.00
CA ASP A 21 -7.43 11.41 5.32
C ASP A 21 -7.80 12.06 6.67
N SER A 22 -7.04 13.08 7.07
CA SER A 22 -7.25 13.79 8.35
C SER A 22 -8.57 14.56 8.42
N ALA A 23 -9.26 14.77 7.29
CA ALA A 23 -10.56 15.42 7.19
C ALA A 23 -11.73 14.43 7.06
N ASP A 24 -11.51 13.13 7.34
CA ASP A 24 -12.46 12.03 7.20
C ASP A 24 -12.95 11.81 5.74
N ASN A 25 -12.18 12.25 4.74
CA ASN A 25 -12.47 11.86 3.37
C ASN A 25 -11.99 10.44 3.10
N VAL A 26 -12.83 9.67 2.42
CA VAL A 26 -12.59 8.25 2.12
C VAL A 26 -12.15 8.09 0.67
N TYR A 27 -10.93 7.65 0.49
CA TYR A 27 -10.31 7.36 -0.81
C TYR A 27 -10.59 5.92 -1.19
N VAL A 28 -11.29 5.69 -2.27
CA VAL A 28 -11.57 4.34 -2.79
C VAL A 28 -10.78 4.14 -4.07
N PHE A 29 -9.79 3.26 -4.02
CA PHE A 29 -8.98 2.89 -5.17
C PHE A 29 -9.59 1.67 -5.86
N ASN A 30 -9.86 1.79 -7.16
CA ASN A 30 -10.59 0.77 -7.90
C ASN A 30 -10.12 0.67 -9.35
N ARG A 31 -10.52 -0.42 -10.02
CA ARG A 31 -10.17 -0.71 -11.43
C ARG A 31 -11.22 -0.25 -12.43
N GLY A 32 -12.09 0.67 -12.03
CA GLY A 32 -13.13 1.26 -12.88
C GLY A 32 -12.63 2.44 -13.69
N THR A 33 -13.58 3.15 -14.32
CA THR A 33 -13.31 4.33 -15.15
C THR A 33 -12.63 5.45 -14.37
N TYR A 34 -13.00 5.62 -13.11
CA TYR A 34 -12.40 6.55 -12.17
C TYR A 34 -11.57 5.78 -11.14
N PRO A 35 -10.27 5.57 -11.37
CA PRO A 35 -9.45 4.75 -10.48
C PRO A 35 -9.42 5.24 -9.04
N MET A 36 -9.42 6.54 -8.82
CA MET A 36 -9.58 7.12 -7.49
C MET A 36 -10.90 7.86 -7.38
N ILE A 37 -11.70 7.48 -6.39
CA ILE A 37 -12.93 8.17 -6.01
C ILE A 37 -12.81 8.58 -4.56
N VAL A 38 -13.05 9.87 -4.27
CA VAL A 38 -12.96 10.42 -2.92
C VAL A 38 -14.35 10.83 -2.46
N PHE A 39 -14.76 10.31 -1.32
CA PHE A 39 -16.03 10.64 -0.67
C PHE A 39 -15.78 11.46 0.58
N ASP A 40 -16.71 12.35 0.93
CA ASP A 40 -16.79 12.92 2.27
C ASP A 40 -17.32 11.90 3.30
N SER A 41 -17.29 12.24 4.58
CA SER A 41 -17.81 11.40 5.68
C SER A 41 -19.31 11.07 5.54
N SER A 42 -20.07 11.85 4.78
CA SER A 42 -21.49 11.63 4.48
C SER A 42 -21.70 10.70 3.27
N GLY A 43 -20.65 10.34 2.54
CA GLY A 43 -20.71 9.50 1.35
C GLY A 43 -20.99 10.25 0.04
N ASN A 44 -20.86 11.58 0.02
CA ASN A 44 -20.93 12.36 -1.21
C ASN A 44 -19.57 12.32 -1.92
N ILE A 45 -19.57 12.21 -3.24
CA ILE A 45 -18.33 12.31 -4.02
C ILE A 45 -17.80 13.74 -3.97
N VAL A 46 -16.59 13.88 -3.45
CA VAL A 46 -15.85 15.16 -3.42
C VAL A 46 -15.07 15.37 -4.71
N ARG A 47 -14.43 14.31 -5.20
CA ARG A 47 -13.61 14.35 -6.42
C ARG A 47 -13.34 12.95 -6.97
N THR A 48 -12.92 12.92 -8.23
CA THR A 48 -12.37 11.72 -8.89
C THR A 48 -11.10 12.12 -9.65
N TRP A 49 -10.16 11.17 -9.79
CA TRP A 49 -8.95 11.37 -10.58
C TRP A 49 -8.27 10.03 -10.92
N GLY A 50 -7.21 10.10 -11.72
CA GLY A 50 -6.36 8.95 -12.05
C GLY A 50 -6.73 8.25 -13.36
N GLU A 51 -7.63 8.79 -14.18
CA GLU A 51 -7.98 8.25 -15.49
C GLU A 51 -6.74 8.18 -16.39
N GLY A 52 -6.46 6.98 -16.89
CA GLY A 52 -5.30 6.72 -17.76
C GLY A 52 -3.93 6.71 -17.05
N VAL A 53 -3.91 6.86 -15.72
CA VAL A 53 -2.67 6.87 -14.92
C VAL A 53 -2.26 5.47 -14.48
N PHE A 54 -3.22 4.59 -14.25
CA PHE A 54 -3.00 3.29 -13.61
C PHE A 54 -3.29 2.13 -14.57
N THR A 55 -2.46 1.10 -14.51
CA THR A 55 -2.61 -0.15 -15.27
C THR A 55 -3.42 -1.19 -14.49
N ASN A 56 -3.09 -1.41 -13.22
CA ASN A 56 -3.81 -2.32 -12.35
C ASN A 56 -3.76 -1.83 -10.89
N PRO A 57 -4.64 -0.90 -10.50
CA PRO A 57 -4.76 -0.40 -9.15
C PRO A 57 -4.77 -1.51 -8.09
N HIS A 58 -3.98 -1.38 -7.00
CA HIS A 58 -3.94 -2.38 -5.95
C HIS A 58 -4.02 -1.81 -4.55
N GLY A 59 -3.00 -1.15 -4.03
CA GLY A 59 -2.97 -0.59 -2.68
C GLY A 59 -3.11 0.93 -2.66
N VAL A 60 -3.79 1.49 -1.66
CA VAL A 60 -3.81 2.92 -1.36
C VAL A 60 -3.54 3.16 0.11
N THR A 61 -2.75 4.19 0.41
CA THR A 61 -2.46 4.66 1.78
C THR A 61 -2.49 6.18 1.78
N VAL A 62 -3.05 6.78 2.82
CA VAL A 62 -2.91 8.21 3.10
C VAL A 62 -1.84 8.37 4.18
N GLY A 63 -0.86 9.22 3.91
CA GLY A 63 0.23 9.52 4.84
C GLY A 63 -0.15 10.58 5.87
N PRO A 64 0.72 10.83 6.87
CA PRO A 64 0.48 11.81 7.92
C PRO A 64 0.36 13.25 7.40
N ASP A 65 0.83 13.53 6.18
CA ASP A 65 0.75 14.80 5.47
C ASP A 65 -0.42 14.87 4.48
N ASP A 66 -1.38 13.96 4.60
CA ASP A 66 -2.51 13.75 3.68
C ASP A 66 -2.10 13.44 2.22
N SER A 67 -0.84 13.19 1.95
CA SER A 67 -0.42 12.69 0.65
C SER A 67 -0.99 11.29 0.40
N VAL A 68 -1.42 11.04 -0.83
CA VAL A 68 -2.04 9.77 -1.25
C VAL A 68 -1.03 8.92 -1.99
N TYR A 69 -0.73 7.75 -1.45
CA TYR A 69 0.18 6.79 -2.06
C TYR A 69 -0.62 5.69 -2.74
N CYS A 70 -0.41 5.53 -4.03
CA CYS A 70 -1.08 4.53 -4.86
C CYS A 70 -0.08 3.49 -5.36
N VAL A 71 -0.37 2.22 -5.10
CA VAL A 71 0.43 1.10 -5.59
C VAL A 71 -0.24 0.52 -6.82
N ASP A 72 0.48 0.48 -7.93
CA ASP A 72 0.04 -0.16 -9.17
C ASP A 72 0.87 -1.41 -9.42
N ASN A 73 0.25 -2.57 -9.25
CA ASN A 73 0.95 -3.83 -9.46
C ASN A 73 1.02 -4.25 -10.93
N GLY A 74 0.32 -3.57 -11.82
CA GLY A 74 0.34 -3.84 -13.26
C GLY A 74 1.52 -3.19 -13.95
N ASP A 75 1.90 -1.98 -13.53
CA ASP A 75 3.04 -1.25 -14.08
C ASP A 75 4.28 -1.23 -13.18
N HIS A 76 4.18 -1.90 -12.02
CA HIS A 76 5.30 -2.08 -11.08
C HIS A 76 5.77 -0.79 -10.41
N THR A 77 4.86 0.13 -10.12
CA THR A 77 5.19 1.42 -9.51
C THR A 77 4.43 1.69 -8.22
N VAL A 78 5.00 2.60 -7.43
CA VAL A 78 4.33 3.29 -6.34
C VAL A 78 4.38 4.77 -6.62
N ARG A 79 3.24 5.45 -6.57
CA ARG A 79 3.14 6.89 -6.86
C ARG A 79 2.56 7.64 -5.67
N LYS A 80 3.19 8.78 -5.33
CA LYS A 80 2.70 9.73 -4.33
C LYS A 80 1.99 10.88 -5.03
N PHE A 81 0.80 11.23 -4.56
CA PHE A 81 -0.02 12.32 -5.08
C PHE A 81 -0.41 13.29 -3.96
N THR A 82 -0.80 14.52 -4.35
CA THR A 82 -1.61 15.36 -3.46
C THR A 82 -3.02 14.79 -3.32
N PRO A 83 -3.82 15.23 -2.33
CA PRO A 83 -5.23 14.86 -2.23
C PRO A 83 -6.04 15.11 -3.51
N GLU A 84 -5.64 16.11 -4.32
CA GLU A 84 -6.29 16.48 -5.59
C GLU A 84 -5.83 15.65 -6.80
N GLY A 85 -4.89 14.71 -6.61
CA GLY A 85 -4.38 13.83 -7.66
C GLY A 85 -3.20 14.40 -8.47
N LYS A 86 -2.50 15.45 -7.97
CA LYS A 86 -1.27 15.93 -8.60
C LYS A 86 -0.11 15.00 -8.21
N LEU A 87 0.56 14.42 -9.19
CA LEU A 87 1.73 13.55 -8.99
C LEU A 87 2.89 14.31 -8.34
N LEU A 88 3.45 13.77 -7.27
CA LEU A 88 4.58 14.31 -6.50
C LEU A 88 5.85 13.47 -6.65
N LEU A 89 5.71 12.12 -6.65
CA LEU A 89 6.83 11.19 -6.68
C LEU A 89 6.40 9.90 -7.37
N THR A 90 7.34 9.26 -8.07
CA THR A 90 7.19 7.88 -8.58
C THR A 90 8.39 7.05 -8.11
N LEU A 91 8.11 5.90 -7.51
CA LEU A 91 9.07 4.85 -7.23
C LEU A 91 8.88 3.72 -8.24
N GLY A 92 9.96 3.12 -8.69
CA GLY A 92 9.94 2.13 -9.77
C GLY A 92 9.93 2.77 -11.15
N THR A 93 9.90 1.95 -12.18
CA THR A 93 9.85 2.37 -13.59
C THR A 93 8.67 1.71 -14.26
N GLU A 94 7.77 2.54 -14.80
CA GLU A 94 6.55 2.07 -15.44
C GLU A 94 6.83 1.00 -16.50
N GLY A 95 6.13 -0.14 -16.38
CA GLY A 95 6.24 -1.27 -17.28
C GLY A 95 7.57 -2.01 -17.25
N SER A 96 8.46 -1.71 -16.28
CA SER A 96 9.80 -2.32 -16.19
C SER A 96 9.98 -3.02 -14.85
N PRO A 97 9.47 -4.26 -14.69
CA PRO A 97 9.66 -5.02 -13.46
C PRO A 97 11.13 -5.39 -13.24
N SER A 98 11.54 -5.47 -11.98
CA SER A 98 12.75 -6.20 -11.61
C SER A 98 12.60 -7.70 -11.92
N PRO A 99 13.69 -8.46 -12.03
CA PRO A 99 13.58 -9.91 -12.20
C PRO A 99 12.80 -10.55 -11.04
N ALA A 100 11.95 -11.52 -11.35
CA ALA A 100 11.16 -12.22 -10.34
C ALA A 100 12.06 -12.83 -9.27
N MET A 101 11.67 -12.67 -7.99
CA MET A 101 12.41 -13.17 -6.81
C MET A 101 13.85 -12.66 -6.70
N SER A 102 14.17 -11.53 -7.32
CA SER A 102 15.54 -10.95 -7.24
C SER A 102 15.79 -10.23 -5.92
N GLY A 103 14.74 -9.80 -5.21
CA GLY A 103 14.86 -8.89 -4.08
C GLY A 103 15.08 -7.43 -4.48
N ASP A 104 15.17 -7.12 -5.76
CA ASP A 104 15.24 -5.75 -6.27
C ASP A 104 13.82 -5.16 -6.46
N PRO A 105 13.59 -3.87 -6.18
CA PRO A 105 12.30 -3.23 -6.39
C PRO A 105 12.08 -2.85 -7.87
N PHE A 106 10.88 -3.02 -8.43
CA PHE A 106 9.70 -3.69 -7.92
C PHE A 106 9.27 -4.80 -8.89
N CYS A 107 8.67 -5.87 -8.34
CA CYS A 107 7.99 -6.86 -9.17
C CYS A 107 6.57 -7.12 -8.64
N LYS A 108 5.58 -6.40 -9.17
CA LYS A 108 4.18 -6.42 -8.75
C LYS A 108 3.99 -6.10 -7.26
N PRO A 109 4.35 -4.88 -6.82
CA PRO A 109 4.13 -4.45 -5.44
C PRO A 109 2.64 -4.50 -5.09
N ALA A 110 2.33 -4.71 -3.81
CA ALA A 110 0.97 -4.88 -3.33
C ALA A 110 0.46 -3.69 -2.51
N HIS A 111 1.29 -3.18 -1.60
CA HIS A 111 0.88 -2.13 -0.65
C HIS A 111 2.06 -1.28 -0.22
N LEU A 112 1.75 -0.11 0.40
CA LEU A 112 2.73 0.76 1.03
C LEU A 112 2.23 1.18 2.41
N GLY A 113 3.13 1.14 3.41
CA GLY A 113 2.94 1.79 4.72
C GLY A 113 3.88 2.98 4.87
N VAL A 114 3.46 3.98 5.64
CA VAL A 114 4.25 5.19 5.95
C VAL A 114 4.55 5.20 7.44
N ASP A 115 5.80 5.43 7.80
CA ASP A 115 6.21 5.65 9.19
C ASP A 115 5.70 7.03 9.65
N PRO A 116 4.80 7.10 10.64
CA PRO A 116 4.20 8.36 11.06
C PRO A 116 5.21 9.32 11.73
N ARG A 117 6.37 8.83 12.13
CA ARG A 117 7.39 9.62 12.85
C ARG A 117 8.26 10.46 11.92
N ASN A 118 8.54 9.95 10.69
CA ASN A 118 9.54 10.55 9.80
C ASN A 118 9.15 10.53 8.32
N GLY A 119 8.04 9.85 7.97
CA GLY A 119 7.54 9.73 6.60
C GLY A 119 8.27 8.69 5.76
N ASP A 120 9.15 7.86 6.33
CA ASP A 120 9.76 6.76 5.60
C ASP A 120 8.68 5.81 5.05
N MET A 121 8.89 5.35 3.83
CA MET A 121 7.94 4.51 3.10
C MET A 121 8.41 3.05 3.10
N TYR A 122 7.49 2.13 3.37
CA TYR A 122 7.74 0.69 3.31
C TYR A 122 6.83 0.07 2.26
N VAL A 123 7.40 -0.56 1.25
CA VAL A 123 6.65 -1.16 0.13
C VAL A 123 6.65 -2.67 0.25
N ALA A 124 5.47 -3.27 0.31
CA ALA A 124 5.26 -4.70 0.23
C ALA A 124 5.32 -5.13 -1.24
N ASP A 125 6.39 -5.81 -1.64
CA ASP A 125 6.59 -6.29 -3.01
C ASP A 125 6.52 -7.82 -3.05
N GLY A 126 5.32 -8.36 -3.16
CA GLY A 126 5.08 -9.78 -2.87
C GLY A 126 4.48 -10.63 -3.97
N TYR A 127 3.88 -10.08 -5.04
CA TYR A 127 3.22 -10.92 -6.05
C TYR A 127 4.19 -11.62 -7.02
N CYS A 128 5.37 -11.06 -7.22
CA CYS A 128 6.42 -11.73 -7.96
C CYS A 128 7.82 -11.53 -7.34
N ASN A 129 7.83 -10.93 -6.17
CA ASN A 129 8.98 -10.85 -5.28
C ASN A 129 8.58 -11.39 -3.89
N ALA A 130 9.48 -11.35 -2.91
CA ALA A 130 9.21 -11.75 -1.52
C ALA A 130 9.92 -10.79 -0.57
N SER A 131 9.74 -9.48 -0.78
CA SER A 131 10.55 -8.47 -0.12
C SER A 131 9.72 -7.28 0.37
N VAL A 132 10.26 -6.60 1.38
CA VAL A 132 9.84 -5.26 1.79
C VAL A 132 10.98 -4.30 1.45
N HIS A 133 10.65 -3.15 0.85
CA HIS A 133 11.62 -2.12 0.45
C HIS A 133 11.37 -0.84 1.23
N LYS A 134 12.40 -0.29 1.86
CA LYS A 134 12.32 0.97 2.61
C LYS A 134 12.90 2.13 1.82
N TYR A 135 12.18 3.25 1.81
CA TYR A 135 12.57 4.49 1.15
C TYR A 135 12.42 5.68 2.09
N THR A 136 13.23 6.72 1.86
CA THR A 136 13.00 8.04 2.46
C THR A 136 11.77 8.73 1.85
N PRO A 137 11.21 9.78 2.49
CA PRO A 137 10.07 10.54 1.96
C PRO A 137 10.30 11.15 0.57
N ASP A 138 11.56 11.43 0.20
CA ASP A 138 11.98 11.96 -1.09
C ASP A 138 12.29 10.87 -2.14
N GLY A 139 12.08 9.58 -1.79
CA GLY A 139 12.19 8.46 -2.72
C GLY A 139 13.55 7.82 -2.85
N ARG A 140 14.51 8.13 -1.96
CA ARG A 140 15.80 7.44 -1.94
C ARG A 140 15.67 6.08 -1.27
N HIS A 141 16.04 5.01 -1.99
CA HIS A 141 16.07 3.65 -1.44
C HIS A 141 17.06 3.55 -0.27
N LEU A 142 16.65 2.95 0.84
CA LEU A 142 17.45 2.78 2.05
C LEU A 142 17.91 1.34 2.23
N LEU A 143 16.97 0.39 2.20
CA LEU A 143 17.24 -1.03 2.37
C LEU A 143 16.08 -1.88 1.84
N SER A 144 16.37 -3.16 1.61
CA SER A 144 15.37 -4.20 1.34
C SER A 144 15.64 -5.40 2.23
N TRP A 145 14.60 -6.12 2.60
CA TRP A 145 14.74 -7.39 3.31
C TRP A 145 13.64 -8.37 2.90
N GLY A 146 13.90 -9.63 3.17
CA GLY A 146 13.02 -10.74 2.86
C GLY A 146 13.47 -11.53 1.65
N GLU A 147 13.10 -12.79 1.65
CA GLU A 147 13.27 -13.76 0.57
C GLU A 147 12.14 -14.78 0.64
N SER A 148 11.98 -15.60 -0.40
CA SER A 148 10.93 -16.60 -0.44
C SER A 148 11.18 -17.72 0.59
N GLY A 149 10.16 -18.04 1.41
CA GLY A 149 10.24 -19.13 2.38
C GLY A 149 9.24 -19.02 3.52
N THR A 150 9.49 -19.81 4.57
CA THR A 150 8.60 -19.93 5.74
C THR A 150 9.28 -19.62 7.08
N ASP A 151 10.60 -19.42 7.09
CA ASP A 151 11.34 -19.06 8.30
C ASP A 151 11.10 -17.59 8.69
N ALA A 152 11.61 -17.17 9.84
CA ALA A 152 11.56 -15.78 10.27
C ALA A 152 12.30 -14.89 9.27
N GLY A 153 11.65 -13.80 8.83
CA GLY A 153 12.19 -12.91 7.81
C GLY A 153 12.01 -13.40 6.36
N GLN A 154 11.53 -14.61 6.15
CA GLN A 154 11.11 -15.11 4.83
C GLN A 154 9.62 -14.90 4.60
N PHE A 155 9.19 -14.85 3.35
CA PHE A 155 7.81 -14.52 2.99
C PHE A 155 7.25 -15.41 1.87
N ASN A 156 5.92 -15.53 1.88
CA ASN A 156 5.15 -16.06 0.78
C ASN A 156 3.97 -15.12 0.49
N ILE A 157 4.13 -14.27 -0.50
CA ILE A 157 3.29 -13.12 -0.83
C ILE A 157 3.21 -12.09 0.32
N VAL A 158 4.18 -11.18 0.32
CA VAL A 158 4.14 -9.95 1.13
C VAL A 158 3.01 -9.07 0.59
N HIS A 159 1.87 -9.02 1.28
CA HIS A 159 0.66 -8.43 0.73
C HIS A 159 0.34 -7.04 1.27
N ASN A 160 0.65 -6.79 2.52
CA ASN A 160 0.40 -5.51 3.18
C ASN A 160 1.51 -5.21 4.18
N VAL A 161 1.71 -3.93 4.43
CA VAL A 161 2.65 -3.43 5.44
C VAL A 161 2.03 -2.23 6.15
N ALA A 162 2.15 -2.19 7.47
CA ALA A 162 1.74 -1.08 8.31
C ALA A 162 2.86 -0.73 9.30
N VAL A 163 2.92 0.52 9.74
CA VAL A 163 3.93 1.00 10.69
C VAL A 163 3.22 1.71 11.83
N ASP A 164 3.55 1.37 13.07
CA ASP A 164 2.97 2.01 14.25
C ASP A 164 3.73 3.27 14.69
N ALA A 165 3.21 3.95 15.73
CA ALA A 165 3.79 5.17 16.27
C ALA A 165 5.18 4.97 16.91
N ASP A 166 5.53 3.76 17.31
CA ASP A 166 6.84 3.40 17.83
C ASP A 166 7.83 3.02 16.73
N GLY A 167 7.33 2.79 15.50
CA GLY A 167 8.10 2.45 14.31
C GLY A 167 8.29 0.96 14.09
N TRP A 168 7.50 0.13 14.75
CA TRP A 168 7.45 -1.28 14.40
C TRP A 168 6.74 -1.48 13.06
N VAL A 169 7.32 -2.34 12.24
CA VAL A 169 6.85 -2.64 10.88
C VAL A 169 6.15 -3.98 10.88
N TYR A 170 4.85 -3.97 10.64
CA TYR A 170 3.99 -5.15 10.58
C TYR A 170 3.80 -5.56 9.14
N VAL A 171 4.13 -6.80 8.80
CA VAL A 171 4.10 -7.33 7.43
C VAL A 171 3.12 -8.51 7.35
N ALA A 172 2.09 -8.35 6.52
CA ALA A 172 1.16 -9.43 6.23
C ALA A 172 1.81 -10.44 5.26
N ASP A 173 2.25 -11.55 5.80
CA ASP A 173 2.82 -12.69 5.08
C ASP A 173 1.68 -13.67 4.73
N ARG A 174 0.96 -13.32 3.66
CA ARG A 174 -0.39 -13.79 3.37
C ARG A 174 -0.50 -15.30 3.24
N GLU A 175 0.32 -15.91 2.41
CA GLU A 175 0.24 -17.36 2.15
C GLU A 175 0.92 -18.19 3.24
N ASN A 176 1.71 -17.58 4.11
CA ASN A 176 2.23 -18.20 5.33
C ASN A 176 1.29 -18.06 6.53
N HIS A 177 0.11 -17.44 6.33
CA HIS A 177 -0.94 -17.31 7.35
C HIS A 177 -0.45 -16.66 8.65
N ARG A 178 0.38 -15.62 8.53
CA ARG A 178 0.99 -14.91 9.66
C ARG A 178 1.16 -13.42 9.38
N VAL A 179 1.39 -12.68 10.47
CA VAL A 179 1.96 -11.33 10.44
C VAL A 179 3.32 -11.40 11.11
N GLN A 180 4.34 -10.88 10.45
CA GLN A 180 5.67 -10.73 11.03
C GLN A 180 5.91 -9.27 11.42
N VAL A 181 6.63 -9.05 12.53
CA VAL A 181 6.96 -7.72 13.07
C VAL A 181 8.47 -7.52 13.00
N PHE A 182 8.87 -6.36 12.50
CA PHE A 182 10.27 -5.98 12.31
C PHE A 182 10.55 -4.61 12.92
N ASP A 183 11.81 -4.35 13.24
CA ASP A 183 12.24 -2.98 13.51
C ASP A 183 12.43 -2.16 12.21
N ASP A 184 12.77 -0.89 12.35
CA ASP A 184 12.98 0.04 11.24
C ASP A 184 14.19 -0.29 10.33
N LYS A 185 14.98 -1.31 10.71
CA LYS A 185 16.13 -1.84 9.96
C LYS A 185 15.85 -3.21 9.33
N GLY A 186 14.58 -3.66 9.38
CA GLY A 186 14.17 -4.95 8.82
C GLY A 186 14.62 -6.16 9.65
N ARG A 187 15.02 -5.98 10.92
CA ARG A 187 15.34 -7.10 11.80
C ARG A 187 14.08 -7.67 12.39
N PHE A 188 13.92 -8.99 12.27
CA PHE A 188 12.77 -9.72 12.81
C PHE A 188 12.73 -9.60 14.33
N GLU A 189 11.54 -9.31 14.86
CA GLU A 189 11.27 -9.24 16.29
C GLU A 189 10.35 -10.37 16.76
N THR A 190 9.18 -10.48 16.14
CA THR A 190 8.17 -11.48 16.52
C THR A 190 7.22 -11.77 15.37
N GLN A 191 6.29 -12.71 15.60
CA GLN A 191 5.24 -13.01 14.62
C GLN A 191 3.95 -13.47 15.31
N TRP A 192 2.82 -13.21 14.63
CA TRP A 192 1.52 -13.76 14.98
C TRP A 192 1.16 -14.85 13.96
N VAL A 193 0.99 -16.06 14.41
CA VAL A 193 0.72 -17.24 13.56
C VAL A 193 -0.74 -17.71 13.69
N ASN A 194 -1.11 -18.70 12.88
CA ASN A 194 -2.45 -19.29 12.86
C ASN A 194 -3.56 -18.27 12.50
N LEU A 195 -3.19 -17.28 11.74
CA LEU A 195 -4.14 -16.34 11.15
C LEU A 195 -4.74 -16.94 9.88
N SER A 196 -5.94 -16.50 9.50
CA SER A 196 -6.39 -16.68 8.13
C SER A 196 -5.46 -15.90 7.19
N ARG A 197 -5.64 -16.01 5.86
CA ARG A 197 -4.82 -15.26 4.89
C ARG A 197 -4.88 -13.76 5.17
N ALA A 198 -3.95 -13.23 5.97
CA ALA A 198 -3.90 -11.83 6.35
C ALA A 198 -3.60 -10.98 5.10
N ALA A 199 -4.59 -10.30 4.57
CA ALA A 199 -4.47 -9.53 3.33
C ALA A 199 -4.37 -8.02 3.57
N CYS A 200 -4.83 -7.53 4.73
CA CYS A 200 -4.81 -6.12 5.07
C CYS A 200 -4.48 -5.93 6.56
N LEU A 201 -3.76 -4.88 6.86
CA LEU A 201 -3.42 -4.41 8.21
C LEU A 201 -3.83 -2.95 8.33
N ALA A 202 -4.32 -2.57 9.48
CA ALA A 202 -4.55 -1.17 9.85
C ALA A 202 -4.08 -0.96 11.28
N ILE A 203 -3.33 0.11 11.50
CA ILE A 203 -2.99 0.59 12.83
C ILE A 203 -4.06 1.62 13.22
N VAL A 204 -4.66 1.44 14.38
CA VAL A 204 -5.61 2.38 14.94
C VAL A 204 -5.12 2.80 16.32
N ASP A 205 -5.10 4.10 16.57
CA ASP A 205 -4.81 4.63 17.90
C ASP A 205 -6.06 4.42 18.77
N ASN A 206 -5.96 3.44 19.64
CA ASN A 206 -6.95 3.27 20.71
C ASN A 206 -6.52 4.12 21.90
N GLY A 207 -6.69 5.45 21.80
CA GLY A 207 -6.29 6.47 22.73
C GLY A 207 -6.38 6.16 24.21
#